data_3fe9fe79afda8ecc542e2940b2f60144
#
_entry.id   3fe9fe79afda8ecc542e2940b2f60144
#
_cell.length_a   1.000
_cell.length_b   1.000
_cell.length_c   1.000
_cell.angle_alpha   90.00
_cell.angle_beta   90.00
_cell.angle_gamma   90.00
#
_symmetry.space_group_name_H-M   'P 1'
#
loop_
_entity.id
_entity.type
_entity.pdbx_description
1 polymer ?
#
loop_
_entity_poly.entity_id
_entity_poly.type
_entity_poly.pdbx_seq_one_letter_code
_entity_poly.pdbx_strand_id
1 'polypeptide(L)'
;MSIENKTEISEVIRAAAGDETQLRERVRALVMKALVDHQADPASARDIMRDTLSGLGDGLLERGSQASGALREAVVGLDEAVGRSVYAMRMAMEEAWDMGHNFATTDLKDTVDAMKDLEDDLLTSLKEASDKTQGWLKGEYADLGGHLARNGTDTGAQVRAVLEKLNSRMSGIALGSGAETLATAGEARARLSAVASGILRGLADALDNKRA
;
A
#
# COMPACT_ATOMS: atom_id res chain seq x y z
N MET A 1 9.66 -7.96 9.90
CA MET A 1 9.17 -9.06 9.03
C MET A 1 10.16 -10.20 9.09
N SER A 2 9.70 -11.44 9.35
CA SER A 2 10.60 -12.62 9.39
C SER A 2 11.09 -12.96 7.98
N ILE A 3 12.29 -13.51 7.87
CA ILE A 3 12.90 -13.91 6.58
C ILE A 3 11.99 -14.90 5.83
N GLU A 4 11.25 -15.77 6.54
CA GLU A 4 10.28 -16.71 5.96
C GLU A 4 9.15 -16.02 5.20
N ASN A 5 8.54 -14.95 5.75
CA ASN A 5 7.45 -14.21 5.09
C ASN A 5 7.92 -13.45 3.83
N LYS A 6 9.19 -13.00 3.83
CA LYS A 6 9.78 -12.32 2.68
C LYS A 6 9.90 -13.24 1.47
N THR A 7 10.36 -14.46 1.70
CA THR A 7 10.51 -15.48 0.66
C THR A 7 9.14 -15.87 0.08
N GLU A 8 8.12 -15.94 0.94
CA GLU A 8 6.77 -16.39 0.56
C GLU A 8 6.09 -15.45 -0.44
N ILE A 9 6.03 -14.13 -0.18
CA ILE A 9 5.35 -13.20 -1.09
C ILE A 9 6.09 -13.06 -2.42
N SER A 10 7.41 -12.98 -2.40
CA SER A 10 8.21 -12.89 -3.63
C SER A 10 8.03 -14.13 -4.52
N GLU A 11 8.01 -15.33 -3.96
CA GLU A 11 7.79 -16.57 -4.69
C GLU A 11 6.38 -16.65 -5.31
N VAL A 12 5.36 -16.28 -4.55
CA VAL A 12 3.97 -16.29 -5.04
C VAL A 12 3.78 -15.26 -6.17
N ILE A 13 4.38 -14.08 -6.05
CA ILE A 13 4.37 -13.05 -7.09
C ILE A 13 5.17 -13.51 -8.32
N ARG A 14 6.33 -14.12 -8.15
CA ARG A 14 7.10 -14.71 -9.25
C ARG A 14 6.27 -15.73 -10.04
N ALA A 15 5.61 -16.64 -9.36
CA ALA A 15 4.71 -17.60 -9.98
C ALA A 15 3.54 -16.92 -10.72
N ALA A 16 2.97 -15.85 -10.13
CA ALA A 16 1.91 -15.07 -10.76
C ALA A 16 2.40 -14.36 -12.02
N ALA A 17 3.62 -13.84 -12.03
CA ALA A 17 4.23 -13.15 -13.17
C ALA A 17 4.51 -14.08 -14.36
N GLY A 18 4.60 -15.39 -14.12
CA GLY A 18 4.75 -16.41 -15.17
C GLY A 18 3.50 -16.59 -16.05
N ASP A 19 2.31 -16.16 -15.60
CA ASP A 19 1.04 -16.27 -16.32
C ASP A 19 0.60 -14.92 -16.87
N GLU A 20 0.20 -14.86 -18.15
CA GLU A 20 -0.16 -13.60 -18.84
C GLU A 20 -1.54 -13.08 -18.47
N THR A 21 -2.41 -13.93 -17.94
CA THR A 21 -3.81 -13.58 -17.74
C THR A 21 -4.03 -12.79 -16.47
N GLN A 22 -4.65 -11.60 -16.59
CA GLN A 22 -5.11 -10.78 -15.45
C GLN A 22 -4.02 -10.47 -14.40
N LEU A 23 -2.79 -10.20 -14.84
CA LEU A 23 -1.66 -9.98 -13.92
C LEU A 23 -1.90 -8.84 -12.94
N ARG A 24 -2.52 -7.74 -13.39
CA ARG A 24 -2.90 -6.60 -12.53
C ARG A 24 -3.79 -7.04 -11.37
N GLU A 25 -4.86 -7.77 -11.68
CA GLU A 25 -5.83 -8.23 -10.69
C GLU A 25 -5.21 -9.24 -9.73
N ARG A 26 -4.35 -10.12 -10.24
CA ARG A 26 -3.67 -11.14 -9.42
C ARG A 26 -2.67 -10.49 -8.47
N VAL A 27 -1.82 -9.59 -8.95
CA VAL A 27 -0.87 -8.85 -8.11
C VAL A 27 -1.63 -8.04 -7.07
N ARG A 28 -2.68 -7.31 -7.46
CA ARG A 28 -3.51 -6.57 -6.51
C ARG A 28 -4.08 -7.46 -5.42
N ALA A 29 -4.65 -8.61 -5.76
CA ALA A 29 -5.22 -9.54 -4.78
C ALA A 29 -4.17 -10.12 -3.83
N LEU A 30 -3.00 -10.52 -4.34
CA LEU A 30 -1.90 -11.04 -3.54
C LEU A 30 -1.33 -10.00 -2.58
N VAL A 31 -1.12 -8.77 -3.07
CA VAL A 31 -0.63 -7.67 -2.24
C VAL A 31 -1.67 -7.26 -1.19
N MET A 32 -2.95 -7.16 -1.55
CA MET A 32 -4.01 -6.88 -0.59
C MET A 32 -4.06 -7.93 0.51
N LYS A 33 -3.96 -9.22 0.15
CA LYS A 33 -3.90 -10.31 1.14
C LYS A 33 -2.71 -10.13 2.08
N ALA A 34 -1.52 -9.89 1.55
CA ALA A 34 -0.32 -9.66 2.35
C ALA A 34 -0.48 -8.45 3.30
N LEU A 35 -1.07 -7.34 2.82
CA LEU A 35 -1.35 -6.16 3.65
C LEU A 35 -2.34 -6.47 4.76
N VAL A 36 -3.38 -7.28 4.49
CA VAL A 36 -4.34 -7.73 5.52
C VAL A 36 -3.65 -8.59 6.57
N ASP A 37 -2.83 -9.56 6.15
CA ASP A 37 -2.10 -10.46 7.03
C ASP A 37 -1.10 -9.71 7.93
N HIS A 38 -0.58 -8.58 7.46
CA HIS A 38 0.26 -7.63 8.21
C HIS A 38 -0.52 -6.45 8.84
N GLN A 39 -1.83 -6.58 9.03
CA GLN A 39 -2.69 -5.60 9.70
C GLN A 39 -2.66 -4.19 9.06
N ALA A 40 -2.43 -4.09 7.77
CA ALA A 40 -2.30 -2.84 7.02
C ALA A 40 -1.27 -1.85 7.63
N ASP A 41 -0.25 -2.36 8.34
CA ASP A 41 0.80 -1.53 8.93
C ASP A 41 1.67 -0.90 7.82
N PRO A 42 1.84 0.45 7.80
CA PRO A 42 2.59 1.13 6.74
C PRO A 42 4.05 0.70 6.64
N ALA A 43 4.70 0.35 7.76
CA ALA A 43 6.09 -0.15 7.72
C ALA A 43 6.19 -1.51 7.01
N SER A 44 5.20 -2.38 7.21
CA SER A 44 5.12 -3.66 6.51
C SER A 44 4.78 -3.48 5.02
N ALA A 45 4.02 -2.44 4.66
CA ALA A 45 3.67 -2.15 3.26
C ALA A 45 4.92 -1.88 2.40
N ARG A 46 5.94 -1.18 2.95
CA ARG A 46 7.22 -0.96 2.26
C ARG A 46 7.92 -2.27 1.90
N ASP A 47 8.01 -3.19 2.85
CA ASP A 47 8.63 -4.49 2.62
C ASP A 47 7.85 -5.31 1.59
N ILE A 48 6.51 -5.32 1.69
CA ILE A 48 5.61 -5.98 0.74
C ILE A 48 5.81 -5.43 -0.68
N MET A 49 5.91 -4.10 -0.85
CA MET A 49 6.17 -3.47 -2.15
C MET A 49 7.51 -3.93 -2.74
N ARG A 50 8.58 -3.90 -1.94
CA ARG A 50 9.91 -4.32 -2.37
C ARG A 50 9.95 -5.79 -2.78
N ASP A 51 9.35 -6.66 -1.98
CA ASP A 51 9.34 -8.09 -2.23
C ASP A 51 8.46 -8.44 -3.44
N THR A 52 7.34 -7.71 -3.63
CA THR A 52 6.50 -7.80 -4.83
C THR A 52 7.28 -7.44 -6.09
N LEU A 53 7.98 -6.29 -6.09
CA LEU A 53 8.76 -5.86 -7.24
C LEU A 53 9.94 -6.81 -7.53
N SER A 54 10.55 -7.40 -6.50
CA SER A 54 11.58 -8.42 -6.66
C SER A 54 11.02 -9.68 -7.34
N GLY A 55 9.90 -10.22 -6.84
CA GLY A 55 9.24 -11.39 -7.43
C GLY A 55 8.77 -11.17 -8.87
N LEU A 56 8.25 -9.95 -9.17
CA LEU A 56 7.89 -9.55 -10.53
C LEU A 56 9.12 -9.55 -11.44
N GLY A 57 10.25 -8.98 -10.97
CA GLY A 57 11.50 -8.97 -11.73
C GLY A 57 11.94 -10.37 -12.10
N ASP A 58 11.98 -11.28 -11.14
CA ASP A 58 12.41 -12.66 -11.36
C ASP A 58 11.46 -13.41 -12.33
N GLY A 59 10.15 -13.30 -12.14
CA GLY A 59 9.18 -13.98 -12.99
C GLY A 59 9.10 -13.44 -14.42
N LEU A 60 9.23 -12.11 -14.60
CA LEU A 60 9.21 -11.49 -15.93
C LEU A 60 10.52 -11.70 -16.71
N LEU A 61 11.66 -11.81 -16.04
CA LEU A 61 12.92 -12.17 -16.69
C LEU A 61 12.85 -13.55 -17.35
N GLU A 62 12.17 -14.51 -16.73
CA GLU A 62 11.95 -15.85 -17.30
C GLU A 62 11.12 -15.82 -18.59
N ARG A 63 10.23 -14.83 -18.76
CA ARG A 63 9.38 -14.65 -19.93
C ARG A 63 10.07 -13.88 -21.08
N GLY A 64 11.12 -13.12 -20.77
CA GLY A 64 11.84 -12.32 -21.77
C GLY A 64 11.15 -10.98 -22.10
N SER A 65 11.71 -10.24 -23.06
CA SER A 65 11.32 -8.85 -23.40
C SER A 65 9.87 -8.69 -23.92
N GLN A 66 9.21 -9.75 -24.32
CA GLN A 66 7.79 -9.71 -24.73
C GLN A 66 6.85 -9.40 -23.56
N ALA A 67 7.35 -9.48 -22.33
CA ALA A 67 6.58 -9.23 -21.11
C ALA A 67 6.63 -7.76 -20.63
N SER A 68 7.10 -6.80 -21.44
CA SER A 68 7.24 -5.40 -21.02
C SER A 68 5.90 -4.77 -20.56
N GLY A 69 4.81 -5.03 -21.27
CA GLY A 69 3.47 -4.58 -20.88
C GLY A 69 2.99 -5.20 -19.57
N ALA A 70 3.42 -6.42 -19.23
CA ALA A 70 3.04 -7.13 -18.02
C ALA A 70 3.60 -6.46 -16.76
N LEU A 71 4.81 -5.88 -16.80
CA LEU A 71 5.35 -5.13 -15.68
C LEU A 71 4.46 -3.93 -15.34
N ARG A 72 4.02 -3.17 -16.34
CA ARG A 72 3.14 -2.01 -16.12
C ARG A 72 1.84 -2.42 -15.45
N GLU A 73 1.18 -3.44 -15.95
CA GLU A 73 -0.06 -3.97 -15.38
C GLU A 73 0.15 -4.44 -13.92
N ALA A 74 1.24 -5.16 -13.66
CA ALA A 74 1.58 -5.62 -12.32
C ALA A 74 1.81 -4.46 -11.34
N VAL A 75 2.55 -3.43 -11.74
CA VAL A 75 2.83 -2.26 -10.89
C VAL A 75 1.56 -1.43 -10.64
N VAL A 76 0.68 -1.32 -11.64
CA VAL A 76 -0.65 -0.71 -11.43
C VAL A 76 -1.44 -1.50 -10.39
N GLY A 77 -1.43 -2.84 -10.44
CA GLY A 77 -2.08 -3.68 -9.43
C GLY A 77 -1.49 -3.52 -8.04
N LEU A 78 -0.17 -3.37 -7.93
CA LEU A 78 0.53 -3.08 -6.68
C LEU A 78 0.11 -1.71 -6.12
N ASP A 79 0.17 -0.65 -6.92
CA ASP A 79 -0.21 0.72 -6.51
C ASP A 79 -1.67 0.78 -6.05
N GLU A 80 -2.58 0.16 -6.78
CA GLU A 80 -3.98 0.05 -6.36
C GLU A 80 -4.17 -0.67 -5.02
N ALA A 81 -3.40 -1.73 -4.76
CA ALA A 81 -3.49 -2.45 -3.49
C ALA A 81 -3.00 -1.60 -2.31
N VAL A 82 -1.89 -0.89 -2.48
CA VAL A 82 -1.35 0.03 -1.46
C VAL A 82 -2.29 1.22 -1.27
N GLY A 83 -2.81 1.83 -2.34
CA GLY A 83 -3.80 2.89 -2.26
C GLY A 83 -5.06 2.47 -1.49
N ARG A 84 -5.53 1.22 -1.66
CA ARG A 84 -6.66 0.68 -0.88
C ARG A 84 -6.35 0.51 0.60
N SER A 85 -5.11 0.21 0.97
CA SER A 85 -4.72 0.17 2.38
C SER A 85 -4.75 1.56 3.02
N VAL A 86 -4.30 2.59 2.30
CA VAL A 86 -4.41 3.99 2.73
C VAL A 86 -5.88 4.41 2.86
N TYR A 87 -6.72 4.04 1.88
CA TYR A 87 -8.16 4.29 1.93
C TYR A 87 -8.80 3.62 3.17
N ALA A 88 -8.48 2.35 3.43
CA ALA A 88 -9.00 1.62 4.59
C ALA A 88 -8.57 2.27 5.91
N MET A 89 -7.33 2.73 6.01
CA MET A 89 -6.84 3.46 7.18
C MET A 89 -7.60 4.79 7.37
N ARG A 90 -7.85 5.53 6.29
CA ARG A 90 -8.67 6.75 6.32
C ARG A 90 -10.07 6.47 6.87
N MET A 91 -10.72 5.42 6.37
CA MET A 91 -12.06 5.05 6.85
C MET A 91 -12.06 4.66 8.33
N ALA A 92 -11.03 3.93 8.78
CA ALA A 92 -10.86 3.58 10.19
C ALA A 92 -10.70 4.82 11.08
N MET A 93 -9.94 5.82 10.59
CA MET A 93 -9.77 7.09 11.30
C MET A 93 -11.07 7.89 11.36
N GLU A 94 -11.83 7.95 10.26
CA GLU A 94 -13.12 8.64 10.20
C GLU A 94 -14.12 8.01 11.18
N GLU A 95 -14.23 6.69 11.19
CA GLU A 95 -15.11 5.95 12.12
C GLU A 95 -14.71 6.19 13.57
N ALA A 96 -13.43 6.15 13.88
CA ALA A 96 -12.96 6.41 15.24
C ALA A 96 -13.26 7.84 15.71
N TRP A 97 -13.15 8.83 14.83
CA TRP A 97 -13.57 10.21 15.15
C TRP A 97 -15.07 10.35 15.37
N ASP A 98 -15.88 9.69 14.55
CA ASP A 98 -17.34 9.74 14.66
C ASP A 98 -17.83 9.06 15.97
N MET A 99 -17.07 8.09 16.46
CA MET A 99 -17.28 7.48 17.80
C MET A 99 -16.74 8.33 18.96
N GLY A 100 -16.23 9.54 18.70
CA GLY A 100 -15.75 10.46 19.73
C GLY A 100 -14.35 10.15 20.27
N HIS A 101 -13.58 9.30 19.61
CA HIS A 101 -12.19 9.06 19.98
C HIS A 101 -11.33 10.26 19.59
N ASN A 102 -10.86 10.98 20.60
CA ASN A 102 -9.83 12.00 20.42
C ASN A 102 -8.47 11.31 20.37
N PHE A 103 -7.93 11.16 19.15
CA PHE A 103 -6.53 10.75 19.02
C PHE A 103 -5.65 11.88 19.53
N ALA A 104 -4.70 11.55 20.41
CA ALA A 104 -3.63 12.49 20.72
C ALA A 104 -2.97 12.91 19.38
N THR A 105 -2.72 14.21 19.23
CA THR A 105 -2.18 14.78 17.96
C THR A 105 -0.91 14.06 17.52
N THR A 106 -0.14 13.49 18.44
CA THR A 106 1.09 12.74 18.17
C THR A 106 0.82 11.41 17.46
N ASP A 107 -0.16 10.63 17.92
CA ASP A 107 -0.46 9.29 17.37
C ASP A 107 -0.99 9.36 15.94
N LEU A 108 -1.86 10.33 15.71
CA LEU A 108 -2.40 10.61 14.40
C LEU A 108 -1.32 11.10 13.45
N LYS A 109 -0.42 11.96 13.94
CA LYS A 109 0.69 12.48 13.18
C LYS A 109 1.60 11.36 12.68
N ASP A 110 2.01 10.45 13.56
CA ASP A 110 2.90 9.35 13.19
C ASP A 110 2.26 8.41 12.14
N THR A 111 0.96 8.13 12.27
CA THR A 111 0.21 7.34 11.29
C THR A 111 0.12 8.05 9.94
N VAL A 112 -0.12 9.35 9.93
CA VAL A 112 -0.22 10.16 8.71
C VAL A 112 1.14 10.32 8.06
N ASP A 113 2.20 10.54 8.83
CA ASP A 113 3.55 10.66 8.29
C ASP A 113 3.99 9.32 7.67
N ALA A 114 3.69 8.19 8.32
CA ALA A 114 3.95 6.86 7.74
C ALA A 114 3.14 6.61 6.44
N MET A 115 1.92 7.14 6.31
CA MET A 115 1.16 7.05 5.06
C MET A 115 1.72 7.95 3.96
N LYS A 116 2.24 9.15 4.30
CA LYS A 116 2.88 10.05 3.31
C LYS A 116 4.10 9.39 2.67
N ASP A 117 4.85 8.63 3.44
CA ASP A 117 6.05 7.96 2.96
C ASP A 117 5.74 6.84 1.95
N LEU A 118 4.51 6.28 1.92
CA LEU A 118 4.17 5.14 1.06
C LEU A 118 4.30 5.43 -0.44
N GLU A 119 3.99 6.64 -0.90
CA GLU A 119 4.20 7.03 -2.32
C GLU A 119 5.69 7.10 -2.65
N ASP A 120 6.47 7.73 -1.78
CA ASP A 120 7.92 7.82 -1.93
C ASP A 120 8.58 6.43 -1.82
N ASP A 121 8.06 5.56 -0.96
CA ASP A 121 8.51 4.18 -0.82
C ASP A 121 8.24 3.34 -2.07
N LEU A 122 7.09 3.53 -2.72
CA LEU A 122 6.78 2.87 -4.00
C LEU A 122 7.75 3.30 -5.09
N LEU A 123 7.97 4.61 -5.24
CA LEU A 123 8.90 5.16 -6.23
C LEU A 123 10.35 4.74 -5.97
N THR A 124 10.75 4.73 -4.70
CA THR A 124 12.07 4.26 -4.27
C THR A 124 12.25 2.77 -4.54
N SER A 125 11.24 1.95 -4.24
CA SER A 125 11.27 0.51 -4.49
C SER A 125 11.35 0.19 -5.99
N LEU A 126 10.69 0.95 -6.86
CA LEU A 126 10.82 0.84 -8.32
C LEU A 126 12.23 1.18 -8.79
N LYS A 127 12.83 2.24 -8.23
CA LYS A 127 14.22 2.61 -8.53
C LYS A 127 15.19 1.51 -8.07
N GLU A 128 15.03 1.00 -6.87
CA GLU A 128 15.85 -0.10 -6.35
C GLU A 128 15.71 -1.36 -7.21
N ALA A 129 14.50 -1.68 -7.67
CA ALA A 129 14.26 -2.79 -8.59
C ALA A 129 14.98 -2.58 -9.93
N SER A 130 14.93 -1.35 -10.48
CA SER A 130 15.70 -0.98 -11.67
C SER A 130 17.21 -1.18 -11.45
N ASP A 131 17.75 -0.71 -10.33
CA ASP A 131 19.19 -0.77 -10.04
C ASP A 131 19.69 -2.22 -9.85
N LYS A 132 18.84 -3.10 -9.32
CA LYS A 132 19.17 -4.53 -9.09
C LYS A 132 18.97 -5.42 -10.31
N THR A 133 18.23 -4.93 -11.32
CA THR A 133 17.86 -5.69 -12.51
C THR A 133 18.76 -5.33 -13.69
N GLN A 134 18.87 -6.21 -14.67
CA GLN A 134 19.67 -6.01 -15.89
C GLN A 134 18.82 -6.14 -17.16
N GLY A 135 19.42 -5.76 -18.28
CA GLY A 135 18.80 -5.89 -19.61
C GLY A 135 17.59 -4.98 -19.78
N TRP A 136 16.60 -5.46 -20.53
CA TRP A 136 15.40 -4.72 -20.91
C TRP A 136 14.56 -4.28 -19.69
N LEU A 137 14.48 -5.13 -18.69
CA LEU A 137 13.63 -4.91 -17.52
C LEU A 137 14.13 -3.74 -16.66
N LYS A 138 15.45 -3.46 -16.66
CA LYS A 138 16.01 -2.28 -16.00
C LYS A 138 15.42 -0.99 -16.56
N GLY A 139 15.35 -0.89 -17.89
CA GLY A 139 14.74 0.27 -18.58
C GLY A 139 13.26 0.40 -18.24
N GLU A 140 12.52 -0.68 -18.30
CA GLU A 140 11.07 -0.69 -18.00
C GLU A 140 10.76 -0.20 -16.57
N TYR A 141 11.52 -0.66 -15.55
CA TYR A 141 11.37 -0.15 -14.18
C TYR A 141 11.69 1.34 -14.08
N ALA A 142 12.77 1.80 -14.73
CA ALA A 142 13.17 3.20 -14.71
C ALA A 142 12.12 4.10 -15.39
N ASP A 143 11.63 3.70 -16.56
CA ASP A 143 10.61 4.43 -17.31
C ASP A 143 9.29 4.50 -16.57
N LEU A 144 8.87 3.39 -15.94
CA LEU A 144 7.65 3.33 -15.16
C LEU A 144 7.76 4.18 -13.89
N GLY A 145 8.86 4.10 -13.15
CA GLY A 145 9.12 4.95 -12.00
C GLY A 145 9.11 6.43 -12.37
N GLY A 146 9.76 6.81 -13.48
CA GLY A 146 9.72 8.17 -14.01
C GLY A 146 8.33 8.61 -14.47
N HIS A 147 7.51 7.71 -15.01
CA HIS A 147 6.13 7.99 -15.38
C HIS A 147 5.27 8.27 -14.15
N LEU A 148 5.33 7.41 -13.14
CA LEU A 148 4.57 7.55 -11.90
C LEU A 148 4.98 8.81 -11.11
N ALA A 149 6.28 9.11 -11.04
CA ALA A 149 6.76 10.33 -10.39
C ALA A 149 6.22 11.62 -11.04
N ARG A 150 5.97 11.63 -12.36
CA ARG A 150 5.40 12.80 -13.06
C ARG A 150 3.89 12.87 -13.02
N ASN A 151 3.20 11.75 -13.04
CA ASN A 151 1.74 11.70 -13.18
C ASN A 151 1.02 11.42 -11.86
N GLY A 152 1.76 11.03 -10.81
CA GLY A 152 1.23 10.59 -9.53
C GLY A 152 0.83 9.11 -9.55
N THR A 153 0.52 8.61 -8.37
CA THR A 153 0.14 7.24 -8.08
C THR A 153 -1.28 7.19 -7.49
N ASP A 154 -1.93 6.03 -7.50
CA ASP A 154 -3.20 5.84 -6.76
C ASP A 154 -2.97 6.00 -5.26
N THR A 155 -1.86 5.46 -4.76
CA THR A 155 -1.40 5.64 -3.37
C THR A 155 -1.30 7.11 -2.99
N GLY A 156 -0.62 7.92 -3.79
CA GLY A 156 -0.48 9.36 -3.54
C GLY A 156 -1.79 10.12 -3.60
N ALA A 157 -2.72 9.72 -4.47
CA ALA A 157 -4.06 10.29 -4.51
C ALA A 157 -4.83 10.02 -3.21
N GLN A 158 -4.76 8.79 -2.68
CA GLN A 158 -5.39 8.43 -1.41
C GLN A 158 -4.74 9.15 -0.22
N VAL A 159 -3.41 9.28 -0.20
CA VAL A 159 -2.69 10.05 0.84
C VAL A 159 -3.14 11.51 0.85
N ARG A 160 -3.24 12.15 -0.31
CA ARG A 160 -3.76 13.53 -0.41
C ARG A 160 -5.17 13.66 0.14
N ALA A 161 -6.06 12.72 -0.16
CA ALA A 161 -7.43 12.70 0.37
C ALA A 161 -7.46 12.58 1.91
N VAL A 162 -6.54 11.80 2.51
CA VAL A 162 -6.37 11.74 3.97
C VAL A 162 -5.97 13.10 4.53
N LEU A 163 -4.96 13.75 3.92
CA LEU A 163 -4.44 15.03 4.39
C LEU A 163 -5.48 16.16 4.30
N GLU A 164 -6.26 16.21 3.22
CA GLU A 164 -7.35 17.17 3.05
C GLU A 164 -8.41 17.00 4.14
N LYS A 165 -8.78 15.75 4.44
CA LYS A 165 -9.77 15.45 5.47
C LYS A 165 -9.27 15.83 6.86
N LEU A 166 -7.99 15.53 7.16
CA LEU A 166 -7.34 15.94 8.40
C LEU A 166 -7.35 17.45 8.58
N ASN A 167 -6.91 18.19 7.57
CA ASN A 167 -6.88 19.65 7.62
C ASN A 167 -8.27 20.24 7.88
N SER A 168 -9.30 19.71 7.24
CA SER A 168 -10.67 20.19 7.45
C SER A 168 -11.17 19.95 8.86
N ARG A 169 -10.81 18.81 9.48
CA ARG A 169 -11.19 18.49 10.86
C ARG A 169 -10.36 19.25 11.89
N MET A 170 -9.07 19.38 11.70
CA MET A 170 -8.20 20.16 12.63
C MET A 170 -8.60 21.62 12.68
N SER A 171 -9.02 22.21 11.56
CA SER A 171 -9.55 23.56 11.52
C SER A 171 -10.87 23.70 12.34
N GLY A 172 -11.64 22.62 12.48
CA GLY A 172 -12.84 22.59 13.32
C GLY A 172 -12.56 22.34 14.81
N ILE A 173 -11.48 21.63 15.17
CA ILE A 173 -11.12 21.29 16.55
C ILE A 173 -10.44 22.47 17.28
N ALA A 174 -9.78 23.37 16.57
CA ALA A 174 -9.20 24.59 17.15
C ALA A 174 -10.22 25.50 17.86
N LEU A 175 -11.53 25.19 17.77
CA LEU A 175 -12.62 25.94 18.41
C LEU A 175 -13.29 25.18 19.58
N GLY A 176 -12.84 23.97 19.94
CA GLY A 176 -13.46 23.17 21.01
C GLY A 176 -12.43 22.39 21.82
N SER A 177 -12.02 22.94 22.96
CA SER A 177 -11.18 22.26 23.95
C SER A 177 -12.00 21.22 24.72
N GLY A 178 -11.72 19.95 24.49
CA GLY A 178 -12.22 18.83 25.29
C GLY A 178 -11.15 17.77 25.41
N ALA A 179 -10.41 17.83 26.53
CA ALA A 179 -9.47 16.78 26.88
C ALA A 179 -10.23 15.57 27.44
N GLU A 180 -10.03 14.39 26.86
CA GLU A 180 -10.18 13.13 27.62
C GLU A 180 -9.41 11.97 27.02
N THR A 181 -8.62 11.41 27.92
CA THR A 181 -8.10 10.04 28.14
C THR A 181 -7.19 9.41 27.09
N LEU A 182 -5.98 9.39 27.53
CA LEU A 182 -4.77 8.69 27.14
C LEU A 182 -4.94 7.17 26.97
N ALA A 183 -5.32 6.71 25.79
CA ALA A 183 -4.77 5.46 25.31
C ALA A 183 -3.32 5.72 24.92
N THR A 184 -2.40 4.81 25.20
CA THR A 184 -1.02 4.99 24.76
C THR A 184 -0.97 5.02 23.23
N ALA A 185 -0.04 5.81 22.65
CA ALA A 185 0.15 5.94 21.20
C ALA A 185 0.12 4.59 20.46
N GLY A 186 0.79 3.58 21.03
CA GLY A 186 0.81 2.25 20.48
C GLY A 186 -0.55 1.55 20.44
N GLU A 187 -1.42 1.76 21.43
CA GLU A 187 -2.76 1.16 21.45
C GLU A 187 -3.70 1.80 20.43
N ALA A 188 -3.63 3.11 20.26
CA ALA A 188 -4.43 3.83 19.26
C ALA A 188 -4.05 3.38 17.83
N ARG A 189 -2.75 3.29 17.55
CA ARG A 189 -2.24 2.78 16.27
C ARG A 189 -2.67 1.33 16.02
N ALA A 190 -2.54 0.45 17.00
CA ALA A 190 -2.93 -0.95 16.88
C ALA A 190 -4.43 -1.11 16.60
N ARG A 191 -5.29 -0.30 17.24
CA ARG A 191 -6.74 -0.31 16.99
C ARG A 191 -7.08 0.19 15.59
N LEU A 192 -6.45 1.28 15.13
CA LEU A 192 -6.63 1.80 13.77
C LEU A 192 -6.20 0.76 12.73
N SER A 193 -5.03 0.15 12.91
CA SER A 193 -4.54 -0.92 12.04
C SER A 193 -5.48 -2.12 12.00
N ALA A 194 -6.05 -2.54 13.13
CA ALA A 194 -7.00 -3.64 13.18
C ALA A 194 -8.30 -3.32 12.44
N VAL A 195 -8.86 -2.11 12.60
CA VAL A 195 -10.07 -1.68 11.88
C VAL A 195 -9.78 -1.53 10.40
N ALA A 196 -8.67 -0.90 10.02
CA ALA A 196 -8.25 -0.76 8.63
C ALA A 196 -8.05 -2.12 7.96
N SER A 197 -7.46 -3.10 8.66
CA SER A 197 -7.30 -4.47 8.16
C SER A 197 -8.66 -5.15 7.93
N GLY A 198 -9.63 -4.92 8.80
CA GLY A 198 -11.00 -5.42 8.63
C GLY A 198 -11.67 -4.82 7.39
N ILE A 199 -11.57 -3.52 7.17
CA ILE A 199 -12.09 -2.82 6.00
C ILE A 199 -11.39 -3.33 4.72
N LEU A 200 -10.08 -3.45 4.74
CA LEU A 200 -9.30 -3.91 3.59
C LEU A 200 -9.67 -5.37 3.23
N ARG A 201 -9.89 -6.23 4.22
CA ARG A 201 -10.37 -7.59 4.02
C ARG A 201 -11.74 -7.60 3.35
N GLY A 202 -12.69 -6.80 3.82
CA GLY A 202 -14.01 -6.65 3.19
C GLY A 202 -13.92 -6.17 1.73
N LEU A 203 -12.97 -5.28 1.41
CA LEU A 203 -12.72 -4.84 0.04
C LEU A 203 -12.11 -5.97 -0.81
N ALA A 204 -11.22 -6.79 -0.26
CA ALA A 204 -10.65 -7.94 -0.94
C ALA A 204 -11.73 -8.98 -1.27
N ASP A 205 -12.54 -9.37 -0.29
CA ASP A 205 -13.63 -10.32 -0.44
C ASP A 205 -14.67 -9.86 -1.48
N ALA A 206 -14.98 -8.56 -1.51
CA ALA A 206 -15.91 -7.98 -2.50
C ALA A 206 -15.37 -8.04 -3.93
N LEU A 207 -14.04 -8.01 -4.11
CA LEU A 207 -13.41 -8.15 -5.42
C LEU A 207 -13.41 -9.61 -5.89
N ASP A 208 -13.21 -10.57 -4.98
CA ASP A 208 -13.22 -11.99 -5.30
C ASP A 208 -14.62 -12.46 -5.67
N ASN A 209 -15.66 -11.99 -4.96
CA ASN A 209 -17.06 -12.30 -5.27
C ASN A 209 -17.56 -11.75 -6.63
N LYS A 210 -16.91 -10.72 -7.18
CA LYS A 210 -17.24 -10.23 -8.54
C LYS A 210 -16.65 -11.09 -9.65
N ARG A 211 -15.78 -12.05 -9.30
CA ARG A 211 -15.11 -12.95 -10.24
C ARG A 211 -15.78 -14.33 -10.35
N ALA A 212 -16.65 -14.66 -9.39
CA ALA A 212 -17.46 -15.89 -9.39
C ALA A 212 -18.77 -15.68 -10.14
#